data_9010491ef1c23f73a7a60d1cf15a67e4
#
_entry.id   9010491ef1c23f73a7a60d1cf15a67e4
#
_cell.length_a   1.000
_cell.length_b   1.000
_cell.length_c   1.000
_cell.angle_alpha   90.00
_cell.angle_beta   90.00
_cell.angle_gamma   90.00
#
_symmetry.space_group_name_H-M   'P 1'
#
loop_
_entity.id
_entity.type
_entity.pdbx_description
1 polymer ?
#
loop_
_entity_poly.entity_id
_entity_poly.type
_entity_poly.pdbx_seq_one_letter_code
_entity_poly.pdbx_strand_id
1 'polypeptide(L)'
;MTQTLSATAFTNEAFESFLSSRNEPVWLVDLRREAWAKFNELPLPSRREEEWMRTDIRLLRFDKFGLPGELPAGATPPEALLTHGVELAGRTTTLNSRPFATDLAEKYRKQGVLFGSLDELIVEHGDRLKKHLFRAVDWRVDKFAALHAAAWCGGTLLYVPRGVAIDEPLHMLTALVDGNTDLNHTLVVLEEGAQAALLSETAGDDRPGLHCGAIELLVGPGARLRYVNLQNWGHQVWHFAHQKALVDRDGRLQWTIGALGSRLAKVNQHVALVGEYAATQVNGVMFTEGKQHLSYHTLQHHRTANCKSDLLYKGALQDKSHLVWRGMIKVDPGAQKTDGYQRDDNLMLSETARADSIPGLEIEADDVRCTHGATAGRVDESQVFYARCRGLTRKEAIRMIVAGFFQQVFDRITIETVRGALGEAIGRRIREYE
;
A
#
# COMPACT_ATOMS: atom_id res chain seq x y z
N MET A 1 12.59 -36.40 -14.83
CA MET A 1 12.25 -36.01 -13.45
C MET A 1 10.92 -35.26 -13.56
N THR A 2 9.83 -35.92 -13.25
CA THR A 2 8.48 -35.34 -13.21
C THR A 2 8.47 -34.38 -12.02
N GLN A 3 8.47 -33.05 -12.29
CA GLN A 3 8.16 -32.05 -11.28
C GLN A 3 6.72 -32.32 -10.84
N THR A 4 6.54 -32.79 -9.64
CA THR A 4 5.26 -32.80 -8.95
C THR A 4 4.77 -31.35 -8.96
N LEU A 5 3.69 -31.05 -9.69
CA LEU A 5 2.96 -29.79 -9.59
C LEU A 5 2.64 -29.62 -8.11
N SER A 6 3.09 -28.50 -7.54
CA SER A 6 2.79 -28.13 -6.15
C SER A 6 1.28 -28.22 -5.96
N ALA A 7 0.83 -28.83 -4.87
CA ALA A 7 -0.59 -28.95 -4.50
C ALA A 7 -1.30 -27.58 -4.30
N THR A 8 -0.61 -26.48 -4.53
CA THR A 8 -1.04 -25.10 -4.29
C THR A 8 -1.25 -24.26 -5.56
N ALA A 9 -1.09 -24.81 -6.78
CA ALA A 9 -1.32 -24.06 -8.02
C ALA A 9 -2.72 -23.39 -8.04
N PHE A 10 -2.88 -22.31 -8.84
CA PHE A 10 -4.18 -21.65 -9.02
C PHE A 10 -5.13 -22.51 -9.89
N THR A 11 -5.55 -23.66 -9.37
CA THR A 11 -6.50 -24.58 -10.02
C THR A 11 -7.81 -24.63 -9.27
N ASN A 12 -8.86 -25.13 -9.93
CA ASN A 12 -10.17 -25.28 -9.29
C ASN A 12 -10.11 -26.27 -8.11
N GLU A 13 -9.33 -27.35 -8.24
CA GLU A 13 -9.17 -28.35 -7.18
C GLU A 13 -8.48 -27.74 -5.94
N ALA A 14 -7.41 -26.94 -6.15
CA ALA A 14 -6.72 -26.27 -5.06
C ALA A 14 -7.64 -25.23 -4.40
N PHE A 15 -8.47 -24.51 -5.19
CA PHE A 15 -9.41 -23.54 -4.66
C PHE A 15 -10.53 -24.18 -3.83
N GLU A 16 -11.14 -25.28 -4.29
CA GLU A 16 -12.15 -25.99 -3.50
C GLU A 16 -11.56 -26.60 -2.22
N SER A 17 -10.31 -27.11 -2.28
CA SER A 17 -9.60 -27.56 -1.10
C SER A 17 -9.34 -26.40 -0.11
N PHE A 18 -8.94 -25.24 -0.61
CA PHE A 18 -8.78 -24.02 0.18
C PHE A 18 -10.09 -23.62 0.87
N LEU A 19 -11.20 -23.58 0.17
CA LEU A 19 -12.52 -23.26 0.73
C LEU A 19 -12.96 -24.26 1.81
N SER A 20 -12.78 -25.55 1.55
CA SER A 20 -13.23 -26.60 2.46
C SER A 20 -12.42 -26.66 3.77
N SER A 21 -11.21 -26.11 3.78
CA SER A 21 -10.37 -26.00 4.98
C SER A 21 -10.75 -24.83 5.91
N ARG A 22 -11.70 -23.97 5.49
CA ARG A 22 -12.05 -22.73 6.20
C ARG A 22 -13.45 -22.79 6.77
N ASN A 23 -13.61 -22.31 8.01
CA ASN A 23 -14.92 -22.21 8.67
C ASN A 23 -15.46 -20.79 8.52
N GLU A 24 -15.85 -20.40 7.30
CA GLU A 24 -16.27 -19.05 7.00
C GLU A 24 -17.80 -18.92 6.88
N PRO A 25 -18.35 -17.70 7.12
CA PRO A 25 -19.77 -17.45 6.86
C PRO A 25 -20.17 -17.71 5.41
N VAL A 26 -21.36 -18.25 5.17
CA VAL A 26 -21.87 -18.61 3.84
C VAL A 26 -21.74 -17.45 2.83
N TRP A 27 -22.08 -16.22 3.23
CA TRP A 27 -21.97 -15.07 2.37
C TRP A 27 -20.54 -14.80 1.86
N LEU A 28 -19.52 -15.13 2.67
CA LEU A 28 -18.12 -14.96 2.26
C LEU A 28 -17.68 -16.08 1.31
N VAL A 29 -18.14 -17.30 1.54
CA VAL A 29 -17.90 -18.43 0.62
C VAL A 29 -18.51 -18.14 -0.76
N ASP A 30 -19.72 -17.58 -0.80
CA ASP A 30 -20.39 -17.19 -2.05
C ASP A 30 -19.60 -16.11 -2.78
N LEU A 31 -19.17 -15.05 -2.07
CA LEU A 31 -18.31 -13.98 -2.62
C LEU A 31 -17.02 -14.56 -3.21
N ARG A 32 -16.35 -15.47 -2.50
CA ARG A 32 -15.11 -16.10 -2.97
C ARG A 32 -15.34 -16.90 -4.26
N ARG A 33 -16.45 -17.61 -4.38
CA ARG A 33 -16.79 -18.37 -5.59
C ARG A 33 -17.09 -17.45 -6.79
N GLU A 34 -17.82 -16.34 -6.56
CA GLU A 34 -18.02 -15.34 -7.59
C GLU A 34 -16.69 -14.72 -8.05
N ALA A 35 -15.81 -14.39 -7.10
CA ALA A 35 -14.51 -13.82 -7.40
C ALA A 35 -13.58 -14.83 -8.13
N TRP A 36 -13.65 -16.11 -7.78
CA TRP A 36 -12.90 -17.17 -8.47
C TRP A 36 -13.40 -17.38 -9.90
N ALA A 37 -14.69 -17.35 -10.12
CA ALA A 37 -15.26 -17.40 -11.47
C ALA A 37 -14.75 -16.21 -12.30
N LYS A 38 -14.73 -15.00 -11.71
CA LYS A 38 -14.21 -13.79 -12.37
C LYS A 38 -12.70 -13.88 -12.64
N PHE A 39 -11.91 -14.41 -11.70
CA PHE A 39 -10.49 -14.67 -11.90
C PHE A 39 -10.23 -15.57 -13.11
N ASN A 40 -11.03 -16.62 -13.30
CA ASN A 40 -10.90 -17.53 -14.44
C ASN A 40 -11.34 -16.87 -15.76
N GLU A 41 -12.32 -15.98 -15.74
CA GLU A 41 -12.81 -15.24 -16.91
C GLU A 41 -11.79 -14.19 -17.41
N LEU A 42 -11.16 -13.44 -16.48
CA LEU A 42 -10.31 -12.31 -16.83
C LEU A 42 -8.95 -12.76 -17.39
N PRO A 43 -8.48 -12.18 -18.50
CA PRO A 43 -7.11 -12.41 -18.98
C PRO A 43 -6.09 -11.75 -18.05
N LEU A 44 -4.83 -12.18 -18.16
CA LEU A 44 -3.71 -11.39 -17.60
C LEU A 44 -3.64 -10.04 -18.31
N PRO A 45 -3.48 -8.94 -17.56
CA PRO A 45 -3.35 -7.61 -18.14
C PRO A 45 -2.16 -7.51 -19.11
N SER A 46 -2.31 -6.64 -20.10
CA SER A 46 -1.29 -6.46 -21.12
C SER A 46 -0.98 -4.98 -21.37
N ARG A 47 0.17 -4.69 -21.97
CA ARG A 47 0.56 -3.33 -22.36
C ARG A 47 -0.35 -2.67 -23.42
N ARG A 48 -1.36 -3.37 -23.94
CA ARG A 48 -2.40 -2.80 -24.81
C ARG A 48 -3.44 -2.02 -24.04
N GLU A 49 -3.58 -2.31 -22.76
CA GLU A 49 -4.46 -1.60 -21.83
C GLU A 49 -3.77 -0.35 -21.31
N GLU A 50 -4.47 0.77 -21.29
CA GLU A 50 -3.91 2.08 -20.88
C GLU A 50 -3.29 2.01 -19.47
N GLU A 51 -3.96 1.35 -18.54
CA GLU A 51 -3.52 1.17 -17.17
C GLU A 51 -2.20 0.38 -17.03
N TRP A 52 -1.89 -0.48 -18.02
CA TRP A 52 -0.75 -1.37 -18.03
C TRP A 52 0.32 -1.02 -19.09
N MET A 53 0.08 0.00 -19.92
CA MET A 53 0.94 0.36 -21.06
C MET A 53 2.41 0.56 -20.65
N ARG A 54 2.65 1.06 -19.43
CA ARG A 54 4.00 1.31 -18.89
C ARG A 54 4.48 0.23 -17.93
N THR A 55 3.67 -0.80 -17.65
CA THR A 55 3.98 -1.88 -16.69
C THR A 55 4.03 -3.21 -17.42
N ASP A 56 5.23 -3.77 -17.60
CA ASP A 56 5.44 -5.00 -18.35
C ASP A 56 5.53 -6.22 -17.43
N ILE A 57 4.51 -7.06 -17.47
CA ILE A 57 4.44 -8.29 -16.67
C ILE A 57 4.74 -9.57 -17.45
N ARG A 58 5.24 -9.50 -18.70
CA ARG A 58 5.53 -10.68 -19.53
C ARG A 58 6.55 -11.64 -18.91
N LEU A 59 7.37 -11.16 -17.99
CA LEU A 59 8.33 -11.98 -17.25
C LEU A 59 7.73 -12.63 -16.01
N LEU A 60 6.50 -12.32 -15.64
CA LEU A 60 5.78 -12.96 -14.55
C LEU A 60 5.43 -14.41 -14.94
N ARG A 61 6.05 -15.34 -14.26
CA ARG A 61 5.74 -16.77 -14.39
C ARG A 61 4.64 -17.12 -13.39
N PHE A 62 3.42 -16.70 -13.75
CA PHE A 62 2.24 -16.89 -12.91
C PHE A 62 1.98 -18.36 -12.58
N ASP A 63 2.35 -19.24 -13.50
CA ASP A 63 2.31 -20.71 -13.37
C ASP A 63 3.21 -21.29 -12.27
N LYS A 64 4.14 -20.49 -11.73
CA LYS A 64 5.02 -20.90 -10.63
C LYS A 64 4.49 -20.57 -9.24
N PHE A 65 3.40 -19.85 -9.18
CA PHE A 65 2.75 -19.46 -7.93
C PHE A 65 1.46 -20.26 -7.72
N GLY A 66 0.94 -20.21 -6.51
CA GLY A 66 -0.31 -20.87 -6.17
C GLY A 66 -0.92 -20.29 -4.90
N LEU A 67 -1.96 -20.90 -4.39
CA LEU A 67 -2.61 -20.49 -3.16
C LEU A 67 -1.65 -20.59 -1.96
N PRO A 68 -1.73 -19.68 -0.97
CA PRO A 68 -0.89 -19.72 0.22
C PRO A 68 -1.00 -21.06 0.95
N GLY A 69 0.15 -21.72 1.14
CA GLY A 69 0.27 -23.01 1.83
C GLY A 69 0.38 -22.85 3.35
N GLU A 70 0.79 -23.93 4.02
CA GLU A 70 1.14 -23.90 5.45
C GLU A 70 2.47 -23.17 5.67
N LEU A 71 2.65 -22.66 6.89
CA LEU A 71 3.92 -22.04 7.26
C LEU A 71 5.02 -23.11 7.34
N PRO A 72 6.22 -22.86 6.76
CA PRO A 72 7.37 -23.72 6.97
C PRO A 72 7.72 -23.80 8.46
N ALA A 73 8.10 -25.00 8.91
CA ALA A 73 8.52 -25.21 10.30
C ALA A 73 9.73 -24.29 10.64
N GLY A 74 9.61 -23.54 11.73
CA GLY A 74 10.65 -22.62 12.18
C GLY A 74 10.75 -21.30 11.39
N ALA A 75 9.81 -21.02 10.49
CA ALA A 75 9.77 -19.74 9.81
C ALA A 75 9.54 -18.59 10.83
N THR A 76 10.32 -17.53 10.70
CA THR A 76 10.21 -16.33 11.55
C THR A 76 10.05 -15.09 10.66
N PRO A 77 9.21 -14.14 11.07
CA PRO A 77 9.10 -12.88 10.34
C PRO A 77 10.39 -12.07 10.44
N PRO A 78 10.75 -11.31 9.39
CA PRO A 78 11.86 -10.36 9.46
C PRO A 78 11.58 -9.25 10.47
N GLU A 79 12.63 -8.54 10.87
CA GLU A 79 12.53 -7.41 11.80
C GLU A 79 11.77 -6.24 11.16
N ALA A 80 10.87 -5.64 11.94
CA ALA A 80 10.09 -4.48 11.52
C ALA A 80 10.91 -3.18 11.65
N LEU A 81 10.84 -2.31 10.66
CA LEU A 81 11.54 -1.02 10.64
C LEU A 81 10.80 0.08 11.41
N LEU A 82 9.45 0.04 11.40
CA LEU A 82 8.63 1.13 11.92
C LEU A 82 8.39 1.08 13.43
N THR A 83 8.90 0.05 14.12
CA THR A 83 8.61 -0.18 15.55
C THR A 83 9.73 0.24 16.49
N HIS A 84 10.91 0.62 15.98
CA HIS A 84 12.05 1.00 16.82
C HIS A 84 11.73 2.25 17.65
N GLY A 85 11.78 2.09 19.00
CA GLY A 85 11.55 3.19 19.94
C GLY A 85 10.11 3.71 19.98
N VAL A 86 9.15 2.93 19.52
CA VAL A 86 7.73 3.28 19.52
C VAL A 86 6.99 2.47 20.58
N GLU A 87 6.28 3.14 21.48
CA GLU A 87 5.27 2.49 22.33
C GLU A 87 4.02 2.22 21.49
N LEU A 88 3.54 0.98 21.51
CA LEU A 88 2.45 0.53 20.64
C LEU A 88 1.21 0.17 21.45
N ALA A 89 0.03 0.59 20.96
CA ALA A 89 -1.26 0.14 21.48
C ALA A 89 -1.55 -1.34 21.22
N GLY A 90 -0.93 -1.89 20.16
CA GLY A 90 -1.05 -3.29 19.77
C GLY A 90 -0.22 -3.61 18.54
N ARG A 91 -0.01 -4.91 18.33
CA ARG A 91 0.77 -5.44 17.21
C ARG A 91 0.08 -6.65 16.61
N THR A 92 0.13 -6.77 15.28
CA THR A 92 -0.25 -8.00 14.58
C THR A 92 0.78 -8.34 13.52
N THR A 93 1.02 -9.62 13.31
CA THR A 93 1.98 -10.12 12.31
C THR A 93 1.31 -11.24 11.53
N THR A 94 1.43 -11.15 10.21
CA THR A 94 1.11 -12.24 9.28
C THR A 94 2.37 -12.68 8.55
N LEU A 95 2.50 -13.98 8.32
CA LEU A 95 3.63 -14.57 7.62
C LEU A 95 3.10 -15.50 6.52
N ASN A 96 3.46 -15.27 5.25
CA ASN A 96 2.95 -16.01 4.09
C ASN A 96 1.42 -16.16 4.12
N SER A 97 0.70 -15.05 4.36
CA SER A 97 -0.77 -15.00 4.51
C SER A 97 -1.33 -15.84 5.67
N ARG A 98 -0.54 -16.16 6.68
CA ARG A 98 -1.02 -16.86 7.88
C ARG A 98 -0.86 -15.97 9.12
N PRO A 99 -1.85 -15.96 10.02
CA PRO A 99 -1.69 -15.30 11.31
C PRO A 99 -0.48 -15.87 12.05
N PHE A 100 0.36 -15.00 12.59
CA PHE A 100 1.56 -15.41 13.33
C PHE A 100 1.52 -14.96 14.81
N ALA A 101 1.19 -13.70 15.04
CA ALA A 101 1.08 -13.15 16.39
C ALA A 101 0.14 -11.95 16.40
N THR A 102 -0.59 -11.79 17.47
CA THR A 102 -1.47 -10.62 17.70
C THR A 102 -1.47 -10.24 19.18
N ASP A 103 -1.33 -8.94 19.43
CA ASP A 103 -1.47 -8.33 20.75
C ASP A 103 -2.21 -7.00 20.64
N LEU A 104 -3.07 -6.70 21.62
CA LEU A 104 -3.78 -5.43 21.75
C LEU A 104 -3.88 -5.08 23.24
N ALA A 105 -3.54 -3.86 23.61
CA ALA A 105 -3.65 -3.37 24.98
C ALA A 105 -5.09 -3.52 25.52
N GLU A 106 -5.21 -4.07 26.71
CA GLU A 106 -6.49 -4.43 27.34
C GLU A 106 -7.43 -3.22 27.48
N LYS A 107 -6.86 -2.01 27.67
CA LYS A 107 -7.65 -0.76 27.76
C LYS A 107 -8.48 -0.50 26.48
N TYR A 108 -7.97 -0.86 25.31
CA TYR A 108 -8.67 -0.68 24.02
C TYR A 108 -9.61 -1.84 23.71
N ARG A 109 -9.24 -3.07 24.10
CA ARG A 109 -10.12 -4.23 23.98
C ARG A 109 -11.41 -4.03 24.77
N LYS A 110 -11.33 -3.51 26.00
CA LYS A 110 -12.50 -3.16 26.83
C LYS A 110 -13.38 -2.06 26.23
N GLN A 111 -12.83 -1.21 25.36
CA GLN A 111 -13.60 -0.20 24.63
C GLN A 111 -14.23 -0.74 23.33
N GLY A 112 -14.08 -2.05 23.06
CA GLY A 112 -14.66 -2.70 21.89
C GLY A 112 -13.84 -2.54 20.61
N VAL A 113 -12.56 -2.14 20.70
CA VAL A 113 -11.65 -2.14 19.57
C VAL A 113 -11.35 -3.58 19.16
N LEU A 114 -11.48 -3.89 17.86
CA LEU A 114 -11.04 -5.16 17.28
C LEU A 114 -9.76 -4.89 16.48
N PHE A 115 -8.70 -5.60 16.83
CA PHE A 115 -7.43 -5.51 16.12
C PHE A 115 -6.75 -6.87 16.09
N GLY A 116 -6.39 -7.34 14.89
CA GLY A 116 -5.74 -8.64 14.73
C GLY A 116 -6.05 -9.29 13.39
N SER A 117 -5.98 -10.62 13.38
CA SER A 117 -6.23 -11.43 12.18
C SER A 117 -7.65 -11.24 11.65
N LEU A 118 -7.77 -10.80 10.40
CA LEU A 118 -9.07 -10.68 9.73
C LEU A 118 -9.74 -12.06 9.55
N ASP A 119 -8.96 -13.13 9.31
CA ASP A 119 -9.47 -14.49 9.19
C ASP A 119 -10.21 -14.96 10.45
N GLU A 120 -9.64 -14.67 11.62
CA GLU A 120 -10.24 -15.05 12.91
C GLU A 120 -11.44 -14.16 13.25
N LEU A 121 -11.26 -12.86 13.13
CA LEU A 121 -12.27 -11.87 13.50
C LEU A 121 -13.51 -11.89 12.59
N ILE A 122 -13.38 -12.33 11.33
CA ILE A 122 -14.53 -12.43 10.42
C ILE A 122 -15.43 -13.62 10.76
N VAL A 123 -14.89 -14.67 11.36
CA VAL A 123 -15.68 -15.80 11.86
C VAL A 123 -16.50 -15.39 13.08
N GLU A 124 -15.88 -14.62 14.00
CA GLU A 124 -16.55 -14.17 15.24
C GLU A 124 -17.52 -13.00 15.01
N HIS A 125 -17.20 -12.10 14.09
CA HIS A 125 -17.91 -10.83 13.88
C HIS A 125 -18.45 -10.66 12.46
N GLY A 126 -18.67 -11.76 11.72
CA GLY A 126 -19.00 -11.76 10.30
C GLY A 126 -20.18 -10.88 9.91
N ASP A 127 -21.27 -10.90 10.65
CA ASP A 127 -22.47 -10.09 10.40
C ASP A 127 -22.17 -8.58 10.47
N ARG A 128 -21.31 -8.18 11.42
CA ARG A 128 -20.87 -6.79 11.58
C ARG A 128 -19.93 -6.37 10.45
N LEU A 129 -19.05 -7.26 10.01
CA LEU A 129 -18.00 -6.99 9.03
C LEU A 129 -18.47 -7.11 7.58
N LYS A 130 -19.52 -7.88 7.31
CA LYS A 130 -20.07 -8.09 5.97
C LYS A 130 -20.31 -6.79 5.19
N LYS A 131 -20.83 -5.76 5.85
CA LYS A 131 -21.12 -4.46 5.21
C LYS A 131 -19.88 -3.60 4.91
N HIS A 132 -18.72 -3.99 5.44
CA HIS A 132 -17.48 -3.24 5.31
C HIS A 132 -16.48 -3.88 4.35
N LEU A 133 -16.44 -5.22 4.28
CA LEU A 133 -15.52 -5.95 3.41
C LEU A 133 -15.86 -5.73 1.93
N PHE A 134 -14.88 -5.40 1.11
CA PHE A 134 -15.02 -5.04 -0.32
C PHE A 134 -16.01 -3.88 -0.58
N ARG A 135 -16.17 -3.00 0.42
CA ARG A 135 -16.99 -1.79 0.27
C ARG A 135 -16.28 -0.73 -0.57
N ALA A 136 -14.97 -0.63 -0.45
CA ALA A 136 -14.16 0.35 -1.15
C ALA A 136 -13.50 -0.22 -2.39
N VAL A 137 -12.91 -1.40 -2.32
CA VAL A 137 -12.21 -2.06 -3.42
C VAL A 137 -13.19 -2.88 -4.26
N ASP A 138 -13.27 -2.58 -5.56
CA ASP A 138 -13.97 -3.44 -6.52
C ASP A 138 -13.02 -4.52 -7.03
N TRP A 139 -13.27 -5.75 -6.67
CA TRP A 139 -12.47 -6.90 -7.04
C TRP A 139 -12.66 -7.38 -8.49
N ARG A 140 -13.59 -6.78 -9.24
CA ARG A 140 -13.90 -7.14 -10.64
C ARG A 140 -13.01 -6.43 -11.66
N VAL A 141 -12.18 -5.49 -11.21
CA VAL A 141 -11.43 -4.56 -12.08
C VAL A 141 -10.31 -5.23 -12.88
N ASP A 142 -9.63 -6.22 -12.31
CA ASP A 142 -8.59 -6.99 -13.00
C ASP A 142 -8.40 -8.39 -12.39
N LYS A 143 -7.57 -9.19 -13.05
CA LYS A 143 -7.32 -10.58 -12.64
C LYS A 143 -6.68 -10.71 -11.26
N PHE A 144 -5.81 -9.77 -10.86
CA PHE A 144 -5.13 -9.81 -9.56
C PHE A 144 -6.07 -9.44 -8.42
N ALA A 145 -6.96 -8.47 -8.64
CA ALA A 145 -8.01 -8.12 -7.70
C ALA A 145 -9.01 -9.27 -7.49
N ALA A 146 -9.40 -9.94 -8.60
CA ALA A 146 -10.28 -11.10 -8.52
C ALA A 146 -9.62 -12.30 -7.81
N LEU A 147 -8.33 -12.59 -8.09
CA LEU A 147 -7.59 -13.61 -7.37
C LEU A 147 -7.54 -13.31 -5.87
N HIS A 148 -7.18 -12.06 -5.53
CA HIS A 148 -7.15 -11.62 -4.14
C HIS A 148 -8.50 -11.86 -3.47
N ALA A 149 -9.61 -11.37 -4.04
CA ALA A 149 -10.94 -11.51 -3.43
C ALA A 149 -11.37 -12.98 -3.27
N ALA A 150 -11.01 -13.84 -4.22
CA ALA A 150 -11.29 -15.26 -4.16
C ALA A 150 -10.54 -15.99 -3.03
N ALA A 151 -9.28 -15.63 -2.81
CA ALA A 151 -8.39 -16.46 -2.01
C ALA A 151 -7.60 -15.70 -0.92
N TRP A 152 -8.00 -14.47 -0.59
CA TRP A 152 -7.35 -13.75 0.50
C TRP A 152 -7.39 -14.55 1.80
N CYS A 153 -6.31 -14.49 2.54
CA CYS A 153 -6.16 -15.10 3.85
C CYS A 153 -5.06 -14.36 4.66
N GLY A 154 -5.04 -14.59 5.95
CA GLY A 154 -4.22 -13.82 6.86
C GLY A 154 -4.88 -12.48 7.19
N GLY A 155 -4.62 -11.46 6.50
CA GLY A 155 -5.24 -10.15 6.63
C GLY A 155 -5.21 -9.52 8.02
N THR A 156 -5.45 -8.23 8.06
CA THR A 156 -5.54 -7.48 9.32
C THR A 156 -6.85 -6.69 9.37
N LEU A 157 -7.59 -6.84 10.47
CA LEU A 157 -8.70 -5.96 10.83
C LEU A 157 -8.24 -4.95 11.87
N LEU A 158 -8.58 -3.67 11.65
CA LEU A 158 -8.67 -2.67 12.69
C LEU A 158 -10.10 -2.09 12.67
N TYR A 159 -10.88 -2.35 13.72
CA TYR A 159 -12.18 -1.75 13.89
C TYR A 159 -12.15 -0.90 15.18
N VAL A 160 -12.44 0.41 15.04
CA VAL A 160 -12.48 1.35 16.15
C VAL A 160 -13.90 1.87 16.31
N PRO A 161 -14.58 1.59 17.45
CA PRO A 161 -15.94 2.02 17.71
C PRO A 161 -16.08 3.54 17.77
N ARG A 162 -17.32 4.00 17.67
CA ARG A 162 -17.70 5.42 17.73
C ARG A 162 -17.09 6.12 18.95
N GLY A 163 -16.44 7.27 18.69
CA GLY A 163 -15.88 8.15 19.72
C GLY A 163 -14.64 7.61 20.43
N VAL A 164 -14.15 6.42 20.09
CA VAL A 164 -12.94 5.85 20.70
C VAL A 164 -11.69 6.47 20.03
N ALA A 165 -10.76 6.96 20.86
CA ALA A 165 -9.46 7.43 20.44
C ALA A 165 -8.36 6.49 20.92
N ILE A 166 -7.51 6.06 20.02
CA ILE A 166 -6.32 5.26 20.31
C ILE A 166 -5.12 6.20 20.23
N ASP A 167 -4.49 6.44 21.38
CA ASP A 167 -3.42 7.45 21.52
C ASP A 167 -2.09 6.95 20.94
N GLU A 168 -1.68 5.73 21.36
CA GLU A 168 -0.47 5.10 20.84
C GLU A 168 -0.74 4.45 19.47
N PRO A 169 0.23 4.45 18.53
CA PRO A 169 0.03 3.79 17.25
C PRO A 169 -0.12 2.27 17.39
N LEU A 170 -0.89 1.69 16.48
CA LEU A 170 -0.96 0.25 16.24
C LEU A 170 0.05 -0.13 15.15
N HIS A 171 0.56 -1.34 15.15
CA HIS A 171 1.49 -1.85 14.14
C HIS A 171 1.02 -3.16 13.54
N MET A 172 1.13 -3.27 12.21
CA MET A 172 0.94 -4.52 11.48
C MET A 172 2.14 -4.83 10.59
N LEU A 173 2.62 -6.06 10.65
CA LEU A 173 3.66 -6.58 9.77
C LEU A 173 3.08 -7.70 8.90
N THR A 174 3.21 -7.55 7.59
CA THR A 174 2.94 -8.60 6.62
C THR A 174 4.26 -9.07 6.03
N ALA A 175 4.63 -10.31 6.24
CA ALA A 175 5.90 -10.86 5.78
C ALA A 175 5.71 -11.99 4.77
N LEU A 176 6.58 -12.01 3.75
CA LEU A 176 6.64 -13.05 2.73
C LEU A 176 8.05 -13.61 2.67
N VAL A 177 8.20 -14.89 3.02
CA VAL A 177 9.46 -15.60 3.05
C VAL A 177 9.37 -16.90 2.26
N ASP A 178 10.54 -17.44 1.90
CA ASP A 178 10.67 -18.73 1.22
C ASP A 178 10.03 -18.82 -0.18
N GLY A 179 9.87 -17.67 -0.87
CA GLY A 179 9.41 -17.65 -2.25
C GLY A 179 7.95 -18.07 -2.44
N ASN A 180 7.07 -17.67 -1.55
CA ASN A 180 5.66 -18.07 -1.48
C ASN A 180 4.73 -17.03 -2.14
N THR A 181 3.42 -17.22 -1.95
CA THR A 181 2.37 -16.27 -2.32
C THR A 181 1.78 -15.64 -1.06
N ASP A 182 1.55 -14.34 -1.12
CA ASP A 182 0.81 -13.59 -0.10
C ASP A 182 -0.43 -12.93 -0.71
N LEU A 183 -1.60 -13.18 -0.10
CA LEU A 183 -2.91 -12.67 -0.51
C LEU A 183 -3.59 -11.91 0.64
N ASN A 184 -2.84 -11.03 1.30
CA ASN A 184 -3.29 -10.34 2.51
C ASN A 184 -4.37 -9.27 2.23
N HIS A 185 -5.38 -9.17 3.09
CA HIS A 185 -6.41 -8.13 3.06
C HIS A 185 -6.38 -7.27 4.32
N THR A 186 -6.14 -5.99 4.18
CA THR A 186 -6.22 -5.03 5.30
C THR A 186 -7.55 -4.31 5.28
N LEU A 187 -8.34 -4.44 6.35
CA LEU A 187 -9.60 -3.72 6.55
C LEU A 187 -9.49 -2.81 7.78
N VAL A 188 -9.60 -1.51 7.57
CA VAL A 188 -9.61 -0.50 8.64
C VAL A 188 -10.97 0.19 8.65
N VAL A 189 -11.67 0.12 9.76
CA VAL A 189 -12.98 0.75 9.97
C VAL A 189 -12.90 1.65 11.18
N LEU A 190 -13.00 2.96 10.98
CA LEU A 190 -13.16 3.94 12.03
C LEU A 190 -14.61 4.43 12.00
N GLU A 191 -15.36 4.18 13.08
CA GLU A 191 -16.71 4.72 13.23
C GLU A 191 -16.70 6.24 13.51
N GLU A 192 -17.87 6.85 13.62
CA GLU A 192 -18.03 8.28 13.83
C GLU A 192 -17.16 8.81 15.00
N GLY A 193 -16.34 9.81 14.75
CA GLY A 193 -15.49 10.46 15.75
C GLY A 193 -14.30 9.62 16.24
N ALA A 194 -14.11 8.41 15.72
CA ALA A 194 -13.00 7.54 16.10
C ALA A 194 -11.64 8.07 15.64
N GLN A 195 -10.58 7.78 16.39
CA GLN A 195 -9.21 8.22 16.05
C GLN A 195 -8.22 7.08 16.23
N ALA A 196 -7.33 6.91 15.26
CA ALA A 196 -6.25 5.92 15.33
C ALA A 196 -5.05 6.31 14.45
N ALA A 197 -3.88 5.76 14.79
CA ALA A 197 -2.72 5.68 13.92
C ALA A 197 -2.37 4.21 13.70
N LEU A 198 -2.21 3.79 12.43
CA LEU A 198 -1.81 2.44 12.07
C LEU A 198 -0.55 2.48 11.23
N LEU A 199 0.50 1.81 11.71
CA LEU A 199 1.75 1.59 11.01
C LEU A 199 1.70 0.22 10.34
N SER A 200 1.56 0.22 9.03
CA SER A 200 1.55 -0.99 8.19
C SER A 200 2.91 -1.15 7.54
N GLU A 201 3.50 -2.32 7.67
CA GLU A 201 4.79 -2.63 7.08
C GLU A 201 4.73 -3.96 6.36
N THR A 202 5.34 -4.02 5.17
CA THR A 202 5.59 -5.27 4.48
C THR A 202 7.08 -5.55 4.44
N ALA A 203 7.46 -6.81 4.58
CA ALA A 203 8.84 -7.25 4.52
C ALA A 203 8.95 -8.63 3.86
N GLY A 204 10.12 -8.96 3.34
CA GLY A 204 10.35 -10.26 2.73
C GLY A 204 11.81 -10.52 2.43
N ASP A 205 12.14 -11.78 2.15
CA ASP A 205 13.45 -12.18 1.62
C ASP A 205 13.54 -11.93 0.10
N ASP A 206 14.73 -12.04 -0.47
CA ASP A 206 14.98 -11.82 -1.90
C ASP A 206 14.68 -13.05 -2.77
N ARG A 207 13.78 -13.94 -2.34
CA ARG A 207 13.30 -15.05 -3.14
C ARG A 207 12.14 -14.63 -4.05
N PRO A 208 11.95 -15.30 -5.20
CA PRO A 208 10.80 -15.03 -6.06
C PRO A 208 9.48 -15.23 -5.31
N GLY A 209 8.68 -14.19 -5.19
CA GLY A 209 7.40 -14.20 -4.49
C GLY A 209 6.31 -13.47 -5.26
N LEU A 210 5.06 -13.76 -4.92
CA LEU A 210 3.88 -13.07 -5.46
C LEU A 210 3.06 -12.50 -4.30
N HIS A 211 2.80 -11.20 -4.34
CA HIS A 211 1.81 -10.57 -3.49
C HIS A 211 0.68 -10.00 -4.33
N CYS A 212 -0.57 -10.39 -4.02
CA CYS A 212 -1.78 -9.73 -4.50
C CYS A 212 -2.63 -9.34 -3.29
N GLY A 213 -2.76 -8.05 -3.03
CA GLY A 213 -3.39 -7.57 -1.80
C GLY A 213 -4.39 -6.46 -2.01
N ALA A 214 -5.22 -6.25 -0.98
CA ALA A 214 -6.10 -5.10 -0.89
C ALA A 214 -6.00 -4.40 0.47
N ILE A 215 -6.18 -3.07 0.43
CA ILE A 215 -6.30 -2.23 1.61
C ILE A 215 -7.59 -1.42 1.48
N GLU A 216 -8.45 -1.53 2.48
CA GLU A 216 -9.67 -0.73 2.59
C GLU A 216 -9.62 0.11 3.86
N LEU A 217 -9.66 1.44 3.70
CA LEU A 217 -9.68 2.40 4.80
C LEU A 217 -11.05 3.10 4.81
N LEU A 218 -11.90 2.75 5.77
CA LEU A 218 -13.24 3.32 5.93
C LEU A 218 -13.21 4.32 7.09
N VAL A 219 -13.11 5.61 6.75
CA VAL A 219 -13.02 6.71 7.73
C VAL A 219 -14.39 7.34 7.88
N GLY A 220 -15.08 7.05 8.98
CA GLY A 220 -16.43 7.52 9.28
C GLY A 220 -16.52 9.03 9.54
N PRO A 221 -17.76 9.55 9.77
CA PRO A 221 -17.97 10.96 9.99
C PRO A 221 -17.15 11.51 11.17
N GLY A 222 -16.41 12.61 10.97
CA GLY A 222 -15.55 13.22 11.99
C GLY A 222 -14.38 12.36 12.46
N ALA A 223 -14.18 11.17 11.91
CA ALA A 223 -13.09 10.27 12.29
C ALA A 223 -11.73 10.76 11.75
N ARG A 224 -10.65 10.34 12.40
CA ARG A 224 -9.29 10.72 12.04
C ARG A 224 -8.38 9.51 11.97
N LEU A 225 -7.87 9.22 10.78
CA LEU A 225 -6.93 8.13 10.55
C LEU A 225 -5.58 8.67 10.09
N ARG A 226 -4.50 8.26 10.79
CA ARG A 226 -3.13 8.36 10.28
C ARG A 226 -2.70 6.95 9.88
N TYR A 227 -2.54 6.73 8.59
CA TYR A 227 -2.14 5.43 8.05
C TYR A 227 -0.77 5.55 7.38
N VAL A 228 0.18 4.77 7.84
CA VAL A 228 1.51 4.64 7.24
C VAL A 228 1.60 3.26 6.61
N ASN A 229 1.97 3.21 5.34
CA ASN A 229 2.18 1.97 4.60
C ASN A 229 3.61 1.93 4.05
N LEU A 230 4.48 1.16 4.68
CA LEU A 230 5.84 0.90 4.19
C LEU A 230 5.87 -0.40 3.38
N GLN A 231 5.97 -0.27 2.07
CA GLN A 231 6.18 -1.38 1.16
C GLN A 231 7.69 -1.66 1.04
N ASN A 232 8.13 -2.76 1.65
CA ASN A 232 9.53 -3.17 1.69
C ASN A 232 9.70 -4.67 1.37
N TRP A 233 8.96 -5.16 0.39
CA TRP A 233 9.09 -6.52 -0.11
C TRP A 233 10.50 -6.79 -0.64
N GLY A 234 10.94 -8.05 -0.63
CA GLY A 234 12.18 -8.48 -1.27
C GLY A 234 12.23 -8.13 -2.77
N HIS A 235 13.44 -7.93 -3.31
CA HIS A 235 13.66 -7.44 -4.69
C HIS A 235 13.27 -8.46 -5.79
N GLN A 236 12.80 -9.64 -5.44
CA GLN A 236 12.28 -10.63 -6.39
C GLN A 236 10.75 -10.78 -6.33
N VAL A 237 10.07 -10.02 -5.45
CA VAL A 237 8.62 -10.10 -5.27
C VAL A 237 7.88 -9.31 -6.33
N TRP A 238 6.86 -9.93 -6.93
CA TRP A 238 5.84 -9.29 -7.76
C TRP A 238 4.72 -8.80 -6.86
N HIS A 239 4.46 -7.51 -6.85
CA HIS A 239 3.50 -6.87 -5.96
C HIS A 239 2.37 -6.20 -6.74
N PHE A 240 1.14 -6.70 -6.58
CA PHE A 240 -0.08 -6.15 -7.15
C PHE A 240 -1.03 -5.77 -6.02
N ALA A 241 -1.47 -4.52 -5.95
CA ALA A 241 -2.33 -4.08 -4.85
C ALA A 241 -3.39 -3.06 -5.28
N HIS A 242 -4.59 -3.24 -4.74
CA HIS A 242 -5.67 -2.27 -4.79
C HIS A 242 -5.87 -1.69 -3.38
N GLN A 243 -5.62 -0.41 -3.23
CA GLN A 243 -5.68 0.29 -1.96
C GLN A 243 -6.70 1.42 -2.08
N LYS A 244 -7.75 1.40 -1.27
CA LYS A 244 -8.81 2.40 -1.38
C LYS A 244 -9.29 2.90 -0.04
N ALA A 245 -9.45 4.23 0.06
CA ALA A 245 -10.04 4.90 1.20
C ALA A 245 -11.39 5.52 0.84
N LEU A 246 -12.35 5.43 1.74
CA LEU A 246 -13.58 6.22 1.74
C LEU A 246 -13.54 7.14 2.95
N VAL A 247 -13.60 8.45 2.73
CA VAL A 247 -13.56 9.46 3.79
C VAL A 247 -14.90 10.17 3.83
N ASP A 248 -15.61 10.00 4.95
CA ASP A 248 -16.94 10.55 5.15
C ASP A 248 -16.88 11.97 5.71
N ARG A 249 -18.06 12.58 5.96
CA ARG A 249 -18.25 13.97 6.37
C ARG A 249 -17.31 14.36 7.54
N ASP A 250 -16.62 15.49 7.38
CA ASP A 250 -15.64 16.00 8.36
C ASP A 250 -14.48 15.02 8.68
N GLY A 251 -14.44 13.86 8.02
CA GLY A 251 -13.39 12.85 8.19
C GLY A 251 -12.02 13.37 7.72
N ARG A 252 -10.96 12.88 8.35
CA ARG A 252 -9.57 13.25 8.03
C ARG A 252 -8.74 11.99 7.83
N LEU A 253 -8.09 11.90 6.68
CA LEU A 253 -7.12 10.84 6.38
C LEU A 253 -5.76 11.46 6.09
N GLN A 254 -4.74 11.05 6.86
CA GLN A 254 -3.35 11.24 6.49
C GLN A 254 -2.79 9.87 6.07
N TRP A 255 -2.39 9.75 4.82
CA TRP A 255 -1.87 8.50 4.27
C TRP A 255 -0.43 8.69 3.81
N THR A 256 0.51 8.05 4.49
CA THR A 256 1.92 8.07 4.13
C THR A 256 2.32 6.73 3.53
N ILE A 257 2.98 6.76 2.37
CA ILE A 257 3.48 5.59 1.67
C ILE A 257 5.00 5.69 1.58
N GLY A 258 5.67 4.63 2.03
CA GLY A 258 7.06 4.35 1.70
C GLY A 258 7.10 3.20 0.69
N ALA A 259 7.72 3.37 -0.47
CA ALA A 259 7.85 2.30 -1.47
C ALA A 259 9.33 2.07 -1.79
N LEU A 260 9.87 0.97 -1.28
CA LEU A 260 11.31 0.67 -1.29
C LEU A 260 11.64 -0.69 -1.89
N GLY A 261 10.70 -1.64 -1.83
CA GLY A 261 10.90 -3.04 -2.21
C GLY A 261 10.25 -3.43 -3.53
N SER A 262 10.20 -4.73 -3.79
CA SER A 262 9.66 -5.40 -4.96
C SER A 262 10.57 -5.39 -6.20
N ARG A 263 10.47 -6.43 -7.01
CA ARG A 263 10.95 -6.45 -8.38
C ARG A 263 10.09 -5.56 -9.29
N LEU A 264 8.78 -5.77 -9.17
CA LEU A 264 7.76 -4.96 -9.82
C LEU A 264 6.62 -4.74 -8.83
N ALA A 265 6.21 -3.48 -8.67
CA ALA A 265 5.00 -3.10 -7.96
C ALA A 265 4.03 -2.40 -8.92
N LYS A 266 2.78 -2.86 -8.95
CA LYS A 266 1.65 -2.16 -9.57
C LYS A 266 0.61 -1.92 -8.50
N VAL A 267 0.48 -0.68 -8.09
CA VAL A 267 -0.39 -0.27 -6.98
C VAL A 267 -1.40 0.76 -7.48
N ASN A 268 -2.68 0.48 -7.27
CA ASN A 268 -3.77 1.41 -7.49
C ASN A 268 -4.22 1.95 -6.13
N GLN A 269 -3.90 3.23 -5.85
CA GLN A 269 -4.22 3.90 -4.60
C GLN A 269 -5.29 4.97 -4.83
N HIS A 270 -6.47 4.77 -4.27
CA HIS A 270 -7.59 5.68 -4.46
C HIS A 270 -8.09 6.23 -3.13
N VAL A 271 -8.38 7.52 -3.08
CA VAL A 271 -9.09 8.16 -1.97
C VAL A 271 -10.35 8.80 -2.51
N ALA A 272 -11.50 8.36 -2.04
CA ALA A 272 -12.80 8.97 -2.36
C ALA A 272 -13.30 9.78 -1.15
N LEU A 273 -13.56 11.06 -1.36
CA LEU A 273 -14.15 11.97 -0.40
C LEU A 273 -15.67 11.93 -0.60
N VAL A 274 -16.35 11.14 0.24
CA VAL A 274 -17.76 10.76 0.05
C VAL A 274 -18.73 11.55 0.95
N GLY A 275 -18.19 12.33 1.90
CA GLY A 275 -18.97 13.22 2.76
C GLY A 275 -18.42 14.65 2.68
N GLU A 276 -19.30 15.65 2.88
CA GLU A 276 -18.90 17.07 2.84
C GLU A 276 -17.81 17.37 3.89
N TYR A 277 -16.94 18.33 3.58
CA TYR A 277 -15.82 18.77 4.41
C TYR A 277 -14.79 17.67 4.69
N ALA A 278 -14.85 16.53 4.02
CA ALA A 278 -13.82 15.51 4.11
C ALA A 278 -12.46 16.04 3.61
N ALA A 279 -11.38 15.62 4.24
CA ALA A 279 -10.05 15.98 3.77
C ALA A 279 -9.05 14.85 3.84
N THR A 280 -8.14 14.82 2.86
CA THR A 280 -7.04 13.86 2.80
C THR A 280 -5.72 14.56 2.51
N GLN A 281 -4.66 14.05 3.15
CA GLN A 281 -3.28 14.35 2.83
C GLN A 281 -2.56 13.05 2.49
N VAL A 282 -2.04 12.93 1.28
CA VAL A 282 -1.31 11.74 0.81
C VAL A 282 0.15 12.09 0.60
N ASN A 283 1.04 11.34 1.24
CA ASN A 283 2.48 11.54 1.16
C ASN A 283 3.15 10.28 0.62
N GLY A 284 3.93 10.40 -0.46
CA GLY A 284 4.68 9.30 -1.05
C GLY A 284 6.19 9.52 -0.96
N VAL A 285 6.90 8.53 -0.45
CA VAL A 285 8.36 8.48 -0.39
C VAL A 285 8.78 7.22 -1.13
N MET A 286 9.40 7.38 -2.31
CA MET A 286 9.75 6.27 -3.18
C MET A 286 11.25 6.25 -3.42
N PHE A 287 11.86 5.08 -3.27
CA PHE A 287 13.25 4.87 -3.63
C PHE A 287 13.38 3.60 -4.46
N THR A 288 14.01 3.71 -5.62
CA THR A 288 14.19 2.57 -6.53
C THR A 288 15.64 2.35 -6.90
N GLU A 289 16.02 1.07 -7.01
CA GLU A 289 17.38 0.65 -7.33
C GLU A 289 17.41 -0.57 -8.26
N GLY A 290 18.59 -0.89 -8.77
CA GLY A 290 18.80 -2.07 -9.61
C GLY A 290 17.97 -2.03 -10.91
N LYS A 291 17.03 -2.96 -11.03
CA LYS A 291 16.07 -3.06 -12.14
C LYS A 291 14.63 -3.03 -11.65
N GLN A 292 14.39 -2.47 -10.48
CA GLN A 292 13.04 -2.36 -9.93
C GLN A 292 12.15 -1.55 -10.87
N HIS A 293 10.88 -1.95 -10.93
CA HIS A 293 9.84 -1.19 -11.61
C HIS A 293 8.69 -0.93 -10.61
N LEU A 294 8.52 0.31 -10.18
CA LEU A 294 7.41 0.70 -9.34
C LEU A 294 6.41 1.54 -10.15
N SER A 295 5.15 1.11 -10.17
CA SER A 295 4.06 1.80 -10.87
C SER A 295 2.92 2.08 -9.88
N TYR A 296 2.75 3.35 -9.53
CA TYR A 296 1.73 3.82 -8.60
C TYR A 296 0.71 4.68 -9.32
N HIS A 297 -0.54 4.23 -9.33
CA HIS A 297 -1.65 4.98 -9.88
C HIS A 297 -2.48 5.54 -8.73
N THR A 298 -2.59 6.85 -8.65
CA THR A 298 -3.32 7.54 -7.57
C THR A 298 -4.57 8.21 -8.12
N LEU A 299 -5.68 8.10 -7.37
CA LEU A 299 -6.92 8.81 -7.68
C LEU A 299 -7.41 9.54 -6.41
N GLN A 300 -7.54 10.86 -6.52
CA GLN A 300 -8.21 11.71 -5.55
C GLN A 300 -9.61 12.04 -6.10
N HIS A 301 -10.64 11.34 -5.62
CA HIS A 301 -12.01 11.45 -6.13
C HIS A 301 -12.88 12.27 -5.19
N HIS A 302 -13.22 13.47 -5.59
CA HIS A 302 -14.14 14.36 -4.90
C HIS A 302 -15.55 14.08 -5.35
N ARG A 303 -16.38 13.52 -4.47
CA ARG A 303 -17.76 13.12 -4.75
C ARG A 303 -18.79 14.07 -4.15
N THR A 304 -18.34 14.91 -3.20
CA THR A 304 -19.19 15.85 -2.46
C THR A 304 -18.51 17.19 -2.33
N ALA A 305 -19.30 18.24 -1.99
CA ALA A 305 -18.81 19.60 -1.90
C ALA A 305 -17.86 19.87 -0.71
N ASN A 306 -17.13 20.98 -0.77
CA ASN A 306 -16.27 21.52 0.29
C ASN A 306 -15.11 20.58 0.72
N CYS A 307 -14.71 19.65 -0.12
CA CYS A 307 -13.68 18.67 0.17
C CYS A 307 -12.27 19.14 -0.20
N LYS A 308 -11.26 18.64 0.52
CA LYS A 308 -9.85 18.95 0.26
C LYS A 308 -9.01 17.69 0.07
N SER A 309 -8.14 17.72 -0.96
CA SER A 309 -7.13 16.70 -1.14
C SER A 309 -5.77 17.32 -1.50
N ASP A 310 -4.72 16.80 -0.85
CA ASP A 310 -3.35 17.26 -1.07
C ASP A 310 -2.43 16.04 -1.17
N LEU A 311 -1.87 15.80 -2.35
CA LEU A 311 -0.96 14.69 -2.63
C LEU A 311 0.43 15.22 -2.99
N LEU A 312 1.44 14.70 -2.30
CA LEU A 312 2.84 14.94 -2.62
C LEU A 312 3.59 13.60 -2.69
N TYR A 313 4.05 13.25 -3.87
CA TYR A 313 4.97 12.13 -4.09
C TYR A 313 6.37 12.63 -4.41
N LYS A 314 7.38 11.97 -3.85
CA LYS A 314 8.78 12.19 -4.18
C LYS A 314 9.47 10.86 -4.42
N GLY A 315 10.17 10.76 -5.55
CA GLY A 315 10.92 9.57 -5.96
C GLY A 315 12.41 9.86 -6.13
N ALA A 316 13.29 9.03 -5.59
CA ALA A 316 14.71 9.02 -5.93
C ALA A 316 15.06 7.69 -6.60
N LEU A 317 15.73 7.76 -7.76
CA LEU A 317 15.91 6.60 -8.62
C LEU A 317 17.39 6.42 -8.95
N GLN A 318 17.90 5.20 -8.72
CA GLN A 318 19.27 4.85 -9.13
C GLN A 318 19.31 3.61 -10.05
N ASP A 319 20.47 3.34 -10.60
CA ASP A 319 20.74 2.23 -11.55
C ASP A 319 19.88 2.28 -12.83
N LYS A 320 19.25 1.15 -13.17
CA LYS A 320 18.34 1.00 -14.31
C LYS A 320 16.89 0.88 -13.87
N SER A 321 16.58 1.47 -12.72
CA SER A 321 15.24 1.40 -12.15
C SER A 321 14.25 2.31 -12.87
N HIS A 322 12.98 1.99 -12.74
CA HIS A 322 11.89 2.72 -13.39
C HIS A 322 10.77 3.00 -12.41
N LEU A 323 10.41 4.26 -12.25
CA LEU A 323 9.26 4.71 -11.48
C LEU A 323 8.21 5.29 -12.41
N VAL A 324 6.99 4.82 -12.29
CA VAL A 324 5.81 5.35 -12.99
C VAL A 324 4.85 5.88 -11.94
N TRP A 325 4.52 7.15 -12.02
CA TRP A 325 3.41 7.72 -11.28
C TRP A 325 2.33 8.21 -12.25
N ARG A 326 1.08 7.78 -12.03
CA ARG A 326 -0.08 8.30 -12.74
C ARG A 326 -1.05 8.84 -11.70
N GLY A 327 -1.22 10.15 -11.67
CA GLY A 327 -2.11 10.84 -10.74
C GLY A 327 -3.36 11.36 -11.43
N MET A 328 -4.52 11.17 -10.81
CA MET A 328 -5.78 11.72 -11.27
C MET A 328 -6.49 12.44 -10.12
N ILE A 329 -6.97 13.65 -10.37
CA ILE A 329 -7.98 14.30 -9.55
C ILE A 329 -9.28 14.24 -10.34
N LYS A 330 -10.28 13.57 -9.77
CA LYS A 330 -11.63 13.50 -10.32
C LYS A 330 -12.60 14.28 -9.43
N VAL A 331 -13.40 15.15 -10.04
CA VAL A 331 -14.38 15.98 -9.35
C VAL A 331 -15.74 15.76 -9.98
N ASP A 332 -16.68 15.16 -9.24
CA ASP A 332 -18.05 14.93 -9.69
C ASP A 332 -18.86 16.25 -9.81
N PRO A 333 -19.93 16.31 -10.60
CA PRO A 333 -20.69 17.56 -10.86
C PRO A 333 -21.17 18.30 -9.60
N GLY A 334 -21.53 17.54 -8.54
CA GLY A 334 -21.99 18.09 -7.26
C GLY A 334 -20.87 18.51 -6.30
N ALA A 335 -19.61 18.22 -6.61
CA ALA A 335 -18.47 18.44 -5.72
C ALA A 335 -17.92 19.88 -5.82
N GLN A 336 -18.79 20.88 -5.65
CA GLN A 336 -18.42 22.30 -5.67
C GLN A 336 -17.51 22.66 -4.50
N LYS A 337 -16.72 23.72 -4.63
CA LYS A 337 -15.74 24.21 -3.65
C LYS A 337 -14.68 23.16 -3.28
N THR A 338 -14.37 22.28 -4.22
CA THR A 338 -13.23 21.37 -4.13
C THR A 338 -11.92 22.14 -4.14
N ASP A 339 -11.00 21.75 -3.25
CA ASP A 339 -9.60 22.20 -3.24
C ASP A 339 -8.70 20.96 -3.40
N GLY A 340 -8.25 20.71 -4.65
CA GLY A 340 -7.47 19.53 -5.03
C GLY A 340 -6.06 19.89 -5.49
N TYR A 341 -5.04 19.26 -4.89
CA TYR A 341 -3.65 19.42 -5.30
C TYR A 341 -2.96 18.07 -5.43
N GLN A 342 -2.15 17.90 -6.49
CA GLN A 342 -1.26 16.76 -6.62
C GLN A 342 0.10 17.17 -7.18
N ARG A 343 1.17 16.57 -6.65
CA ARG A 343 2.52 16.80 -7.10
C ARG A 343 3.36 15.53 -7.04
N ASP A 344 4.16 15.34 -8.10
CA ASP A 344 5.14 14.26 -8.19
C ASP A 344 6.50 14.84 -8.59
N ASP A 345 7.49 14.73 -7.70
CA ASP A 345 8.86 15.17 -7.95
C ASP A 345 9.80 13.97 -7.99
N ASN A 346 10.61 13.84 -9.04
CA ASN A 346 11.54 12.73 -9.20
C ASN A 346 12.98 13.22 -9.34
N LEU A 347 13.90 12.61 -8.57
CA LEU A 347 15.33 12.86 -8.59
C LEU A 347 16.07 11.62 -9.13
N MET A 348 16.61 11.72 -10.32
CA MET A 348 17.39 10.65 -10.94
C MET A 348 18.85 10.72 -10.49
N LEU A 349 19.31 9.66 -9.81
CA LEU A 349 20.69 9.53 -9.31
C LEU A 349 21.61 8.87 -10.34
N SER A 350 21.06 8.24 -11.39
CA SER A 350 21.79 7.58 -12.47
C SER A 350 21.25 8.01 -13.83
N GLU A 351 22.10 8.01 -14.85
CA GLU A 351 21.71 8.34 -16.22
C GLU A 351 20.71 7.34 -16.84
N THR A 352 20.75 6.10 -16.37
CA THR A 352 19.93 4.99 -16.87
C THR A 352 18.60 4.84 -16.11
N ALA A 353 18.40 5.58 -15.01
CA ALA A 353 17.14 5.62 -14.29
C ALA A 353 16.06 6.34 -15.11
N ARG A 354 14.82 5.92 -14.94
CA ARG A 354 13.68 6.50 -15.65
C ARG A 354 12.51 6.80 -14.75
N ALA A 355 11.95 8.00 -14.89
CA ALA A 355 10.71 8.42 -14.22
C ALA A 355 9.66 8.81 -15.27
N ASP A 356 8.46 8.27 -15.17
CA ASP A 356 7.29 8.65 -15.99
C ASP A 356 6.22 9.24 -15.03
N SER A 357 6.01 10.55 -15.06
CA SER A 357 4.97 11.26 -14.30
C SER A 357 3.82 11.66 -15.19
N ILE A 358 2.61 11.22 -14.89
CA ILE A 358 1.42 11.38 -15.74
C ILE A 358 0.27 11.95 -14.89
N PRO A 359 0.30 13.26 -14.60
CA PRO A 359 -0.81 13.91 -13.91
C PRO A 359 -2.00 14.12 -14.84
N GLY A 360 -3.21 13.97 -14.31
CA GLY A 360 -4.47 14.21 -14.99
C GLY A 360 -5.51 14.88 -14.10
N LEU A 361 -6.45 15.60 -14.72
CA LEU A 361 -7.59 16.22 -14.09
C LEU A 361 -8.84 15.85 -14.89
N GLU A 362 -9.88 15.38 -14.19
CA GLU A 362 -11.23 15.16 -14.72
C GLU A 362 -12.20 15.94 -13.85
N ILE A 363 -12.62 17.11 -14.32
CA ILE A 363 -13.37 18.07 -13.53
C ILE A 363 -14.73 18.30 -14.17
N GLU A 364 -15.78 17.92 -13.45
CA GLU A 364 -17.18 18.08 -13.88
C GLU A 364 -17.94 19.13 -13.05
N ALA A 365 -17.23 19.99 -12.28
CA ALA A 365 -17.79 21.06 -11.45
C ALA A 365 -17.13 22.41 -11.78
N ASP A 366 -17.83 23.53 -11.52
CA ASP A 366 -17.40 24.87 -11.94
C ASP A 366 -16.64 25.64 -10.86
N ASP A 367 -17.13 25.62 -9.62
CA ASP A 367 -16.53 26.36 -8.50
C ASP A 367 -15.51 25.47 -7.75
N VAL A 368 -14.33 25.28 -8.37
CA VAL A 368 -13.29 24.42 -7.84
C VAL A 368 -11.89 25.02 -8.05
N ARG A 369 -10.94 24.58 -7.22
CA ARG A 369 -9.51 24.84 -7.39
C ARG A 369 -8.78 23.51 -7.46
N CYS A 370 -8.38 23.09 -8.65
CA CYS A 370 -7.62 21.87 -8.85
C CYS A 370 -6.35 22.17 -9.63
N THR A 371 -5.21 21.77 -9.07
CA THR A 371 -3.91 21.99 -9.69
C THR A 371 -3.03 20.75 -9.57
N HIS A 372 -2.11 20.61 -10.53
CA HIS A 372 -1.10 19.57 -10.48
C HIS A 372 0.29 20.08 -10.85
N GLY A 373 1.31 19.34 -10.46
CA GLY A 373 2.69 19.58 -10.85
C GLY A 373 3.45 18.25 -10.97
N ALA A 374 4.39 18.19 -11.89
CA ALA A 374 5.32 17.08 -12.00
C ALA A 374 6.69 17.61 -12.38
N THR A 375 7.73 17.11 -11.72
CA THR A 375 9.11 17.43 -12.04
C THR A 375 9.97 16.16 -12.10
N ALA A 376 10.92 16.13 -13.03
CA ALA A 376 11.95 15.10 -13.09
C ALA A 376 13.29 15.78 -13.37
N GLY A 377 14.24 15.60 -12.47
CA GLY A 377 15.57 16.20 -12.57
C GLY A 377 16.66 15.21 -12.21
N ARG A 378 17.88 15.57 -12.53
CA ARG A 378 19.09 14.84 -12.10
C ARG A 378 19.73 15.55 -10.92
N VAL A 379 20.59 14.83 -10.22
CA VAL A 379 21.45 15.44 -9.21
C VAL A 379 22.33 16.52 -9.87
N ASP A 380 22.34 17.70 -9.29
CA ASP A 380 23.19 18.80 -9.74
C ASP A 380 24.64 18.53 -9.34
N GLU A 381 25.48 18.25 -10.31
CA GLU A 381 26.91 17.98 -10.10
C GLU A 381 27.66 19.18 -9.50
N SER A 382 27.17 20.39 -9.68
CA SER A 382 27.76 21.57 -9.00
C SER A 382 27.53 21.55 -7.49
N GLN A 383 26.37 21.07 -7.05
CA GLN A 383 26.10 20.84 -5.62
C GLN A 383 26.99 19.73 -5.05
N VAL A 384 27.15 18.64 -5.78
CA VAL A 384 28.07 17.54 -5.40
C VAL A 384 29.51 18.06 -5.31
N PHE A 385 29.95 18.83 -6.29
CA PHE A 385 31.28 19.43 -6.30
C PHE A 385 31.49 20.37 -5.09
N TYR A 386 30.52 21.24 -4.82
CA TYR A 386 30.57 22.14 -3.66
C TYR A 386 30.68 21.37 -2.34
N ALA A 387 29.88 20.32 -2.16
CA ALA A 387 29.92 19.49 -0.96
C ALA A 387 31.30 18.78 -0.82
N ARG A 388 31.85 18.29 -1.93
CA ARG A 388 33.21 17.69 -1.95
C ARG A 388 34.29 18.69 -1.59
N CYS A 389 34.20 19.95 -2.03
CA CYS A 389 35.09 21.02 -1.62
C CYS A 389 35.03 21.31 -0.10
N ARG A 390 33.95 20.89 0.58
CA ARG A 390 33.80 20.98 2.03
C ARG A 390 34.21 19.70 2.78
N GLY A 391 34.84 18.74 2.10
CA GLY A 391 35.42 17.53 2.68
C GLY A 391 34.48 16.30 2.67
N LEU A 392 33.30 16.38 2.05
CA LEU A 392 32.43 15.22 1.92
C LEU A 392 32.89 14.31 0.76
N THR A 393 32.71 13.02 0.91
CA THR A 393 32.81 12.07 -0.20
C THR A 393 31.64 12.29 -1.17
N ARG A 394 31.75 11.81 -2.41
CA ARG A 394 30.65 11.89 -3.37
C ARG A 394 29.36 11.24 -2.82
N LYS A 395 29.49 10.09 -2.16
CA LYS A 395 28.38 9.36 -1.54
C LYS A 395 27.68 10.16 -0.44
N GLU A 396 28.45 10.80 0.44
CA GLU A 396 27.91 11.67 1.48
C GLU A 396 27.20 12.89 0.89
N ALA A 397 27.78 13.50 -0.15
CA ALA A 397 27.15 14.61 -0.88
C ALA A 397 25.81 14.20 -1.48
N ILE A 398 25.73 13.06 -2.17
CA ILE A 398 24.50 12.54 -2.74
C ILE A 398 23.46 12.22 -1.63
N ARG A 399 23.89 11.59 -0.53
CA ARG A 399 23.01 11.33 0.62
C ARG A 399 22.40 12.62 1.18
N MET A 400 23.21 13.65 1.33
CA MET A 400 22.75 14.96 1.81
C MET A 400 21.74 15.60 0.86
N ILE A 401 21.98 15.54 -0.46
CA ILE A 401 21.08 16.08 -1.48
C ILE A 401 19.75 15.30 -1.47
N VAL A 402 19.79 13.96 -1.42
CA VAL A 402 18.60 13.11 -1.37
C VAL A 402 17.81 13.32 -0.08
N ALA A 403 18.49 13.48 1.06
CA ALA A 403 17.82 13.80 2.34
C ALA A 403 17.12 15.16 2.25
N GLY A 404 17.76 16.18 1.71
CA GLY A 404 17.16 17.49 1.46
C GLY A 404 15.99 17.44 0.47
N PHE A 405 16.09 16.60 -0.57
CA PHE A 405 15.00 16.40 -1.53
C PHE A 405 13.76 15.81 -0.87
N PHE A 406 13.88 14.84 0.02
CA PHE A 406 12.76 14.25 0.75
C PHE A 406 12.26 15.11 1.93
N GLN A 407 13.01 16.12 2.40
CA GLN A 407 12.67 16.90 3.59
C GLN A 407 11.23 17.43 3.55
N GLN A 408 10.78 17.97 2.41
CA GLN A 408 9.44 18.50 2.26
C GLN A 408 8.34 17.46 2.52
N VAL A 409 8.53 16.19 2.13
CA VAL A 409 7.56 15.13 2.42
C VAL A 409 7.73 14.62 3.84
N PHE A 410 8.95 14.57 4.37
CA PHE A 410 9.19 14.18 5.76
C PHE A 410 8.56 15.15 6.76
N ASP A 411 8.61 16.46 6.50
CA ASP A 411 7.97 17.47 7.35
C ASP A 411 6.44 17.31 7.45
N ARG A 412 5.83 16.61 6.48
CA ARG A 412 4.39 16.30 6.47
C ARG A 412 4.05 15.04 7.28
N ILE A 413 5.04 14.21 7.62
CA ILE A 413 4.85 13.00 8.42
C ILE A 413 4.88 13.37 9.89
N THR A 414 3.75 13.23 10.58
CA THR A 414 3.60 13.65 11.97
C THR A 414 4.23 12.70 12.99
N ILE A 415 4.55 11.46 12.60
CA ILE A 415 5.16 10.44 13.46
C ILE A 415 6.67 10.47 13.23
N GLU A 416 7.41 10.97 14.23
CA GLU A 416 8.87 11.23 14.13
C GLU A 416 9.67 9.94 13.87
N THR A 417 9.33 8.86 14.53
CA THR A 417 9.98 7.55 14.35
C THR A 417 9.85 7.02 12.93
N VAL A 418 8.71 7.24 12.27
CA VAL A 418 8.49 6.89 10.86
C VAL A 418 9.41 7.72 9.94
N ARG A 419 9.56 9.02 10.21
CA ARG A 419 10.52 9.86 9.45
C ARG A 419 11.94 9.34 9.55
N GLY A 420 12.38 9.02 10.77
CA GLY A 420 13.70 8.44 11.05
C GLY A 420 13.92 7.13 10.31
N ALA A 421 12.99 6.19 10.44
CA ALA A 421 13.07 4.87 9.81
C ALA A 421 13.14 4.96 8.26
N LEU A 422 12.30 5.80 7.64
CA LEU A 422 12.33 6.01 6.19
C LEU A 422 13.63 6.66 5.73
N GLY A 423 14.09 7.69 6.44
CA GLY A 423 15.35 8.38 6.14
C GLY A 423 16.57 7.45 6.22
N GLU A 424 16.62 6.61 7.26
CA GLU A 424 17.68 5.62 7.43
C GLU A 424 17.62 4.51 6.37
N ALA A 425 16.42 3.98 6.09
CA ALA A 425 16.22 2.95 5.07
C ALA A 425 16.67 3.44 3.68
N ILE A 426 16.38 4.67 3.32
CA ILE A 426 16.84 5.29 2.06
C ILE A 426 18.35 5.52 2.10
N GLY A 427 18.87 6.08 3.20
CA GLY A 427 20.29 6.37 3.34
C GLY A 427 21.19 5.14 3.19
N ARG A 428 20.71 3.97 3.66
CA ARG A 428 21.43 2.69 3.51
C ARG A 428 21.47 2.19 2.07
N ARG A 429 20.49 2.56 1.22
CA ARG A 429 20.36 2.10 -0.18
C ARG A 429 21.14 2.93 -1.18
N ILE A 430 21.55 4.15 -0.83
CA ILE A 430 22.33 5.02 -1.73
C ILE A 430 23.73 4.42 -1.90
N ARG A 431 24.05 4.05 -3.14
CA ARG A 431 25.33 3.44 -3.54
C ARG A 431 26.35 4.50 -3.88
N GLU A 432 27.63 4.11 -3.86
CA GLU A 432 28.70 4.87 -4.44
C GLU A 432 28.75 4.55 -5.95
N TYR A 433 28.68 5.59 -6.77
CA TYR A 433 29.01 5.51 -8.20
C TYR A 433 30.35 6.21 -8.36
N GLU A 434 31.31 5.50 -8.96
CA GLU A 434 32.62 6.03 -9.38
C GLU A 434 32.47 7.02 -10.53
#